data_a96a4cde50775d080b16b61761168ff6
#
_entry.id   a96a4cde50775d080b16b61761168ff6
#
_cell.length_a   1.000
_cell.length_b   1.000
_cell.length_c   1.000
_cell.angle_alpha   90.00
_cell.angle_beta   90.00
_cell.angle_gamma   90.00
#
_symmetry.space_group_name_H-M   'P 1'
#
loop_
_entity.id
_entity.type
_entity.pdbx_description
1 polymer ?
#
loop_
_entity_poly.entity_id
_entity_poly.type
_entity_poly.pdbx_seq_one_letter_code
_entity_poly.pdbx_strand_id
1 'polypeptide(L)'
;MRSLRPGDEEAAVRWAADAEFCRAAGWTVGLAGRVVRRHWQGIIAGTGPDFRRWGVEYGGRLVGYVDLADLSDTSGEFGIAIGERELWGQGVGTRAGQLLLAHAFGDLGLQTVTAEVHRPNLPSHALMRRLGFSEVGEGGPDGYRGERVPTVWYALERENWASLRP
;
A
#
# COMPACT_ATOMS: atom_id res chain seq x y z
N MET A 1 -3.81 -11.37 4.16
CA MET A 1 -2.41 -10.91 3.94
C MET A 1 -1.50 -12.12 4.10
N ARG A 2 -0.53 -12.31 3.21
CA ARG A 2 0.47 -13.39 3.24
C ARG A 2 1.78 -12.95 2.59
N SER A 3 2.85 -13.68 2.85
CA SER A 3 4.11 -13.47 2.13
C SER A 3 3.89 -13.67 0.62
N LEU A 4 4.62 -12.90 -0.19
CA LEU A 4 4.69 -13.09 -1.63
C LEU A 4 5.43 -14.40 -1.94
N ARG A 5 5.09 -15.03 -3.07
CA ARG A 5 5.68 -16.29 -3.52
C ARG A 5 5.90 -16.27 -5.03
N PRO A 6 6.80 -17.10 -5.56
CA PRO A 6 6.98 -17.26 -7.01
C PRO A 6 5.64 -17.50 -7.72
N GLY A 7 5.41 -16.77 -8.82
CA GLY A 7 4.15 -16.76 -9.57
C GLY A 7 3.25 -15.55 -9.27
N ASP A 8 3.43 -14.88 -8.13
CA ASP A 8 2.65 -13.67 -7.78
C ASP A 8 2.97 -12.48 -8.71
N GLU A 9 4.14 -12.47 -9.32
CA GLU A 9 4.53 -11.46 -10.33
C GLU A 9 3.58 -11.42 -11.53
N GLU A 10 2.88 -12.51 -11.84
CA GLU A 10 1.92 -12.54 -12.95
C GLU A 10 0.66 -11.71 -12.65
N ALA A 11 0.26 -11.60 -11.39
CA ALA A 11 -0.78 -10.67 -10.98
C ALA A 11 -0.36 -9.21 -11.24
N ALA A 12 0.87 -8.85 -10.86
CA ALA A 12 1.40 -7.52 -11.12
C ALA A 12 1.48 -7.18 -12.61
N VAL A 13 1.84 -8.15 -13.46
CA VAL A 13 1.83 -7.98 -14.92
C VAL A 13 0.42 -7.70 -15.44
N ARG A 14 -0.60 -8.39 -14.92
CA ARG A 14 -2.01 -8.11 -15.27
C ARG A 14 -2.43 -6.70 -14.83
N TRP A 15 -2.09 -6.28 -13.61
CA TRP A 15 -2.41 -4.94 -13.11
C TRP A 15 -1.71 -3.85 -13.91
N ALA A 16 -0.47 -4.06 -14.32
CA ALA A 16 0.29 -3.12 -15.17
C ALA A 16 -0.32 -2.94 -16.56
N ALA A 17 -1.12 -3.87 -17.05
CA ALA A 17 -1.86 -3.75 -18.30
C ALA A 17 -3.13 -2.87 -18.16
N ASP A 18 -3.57 -2.60 -16.94
CA ASP A 18 -4.70 -1.70 -16.67
C ASP A 18 -4.21 -0.28 -16.42
N ALA A 19 -4.38 0.59 -17.43
CA ALA A 19 -3.93 1.97 -17.36
C ALA A 19 -4.64 2.78 -16.25
N GLU A 20 -5.89 2.46 -15.90
CA GLU A 20 -6.59 3.15 -14.82
C GLU A 20 -6.03 2.76 -13.45
N PHE A 21 -5.76 1.48 -13.24
CA PHE A 21 -5.04 1.04 -12.05
C PHE A 21 -3.67 1.73 -11.93
N CYS A 22 -2.88 1.71 -13.01
CA CYS A 22 -1.55 2.35 -13.01
C CYS A 22 -1.63 3.82 -12.59
N ARG A 23 -2.57 4.58 -13.17
CA ARG A 23 -2.75 6.01 -12.82
C ARG A 23 -3.18 6.21 -11.36
N ALA A 24 -4.04 5.33 -10.85
CA ALA A 24 -4.54 5.43 -9.48
C ALA A 24 -3.49 5.02 -8.44
N ALA A 25 -2.66 4.04 -8.77
CA ALA A 25 -1.63 3.48 -7.88
C ALA A 25 -0.24 4.14 -8.05
N GLY A 26 -0.12 5.18 -8.90
CA GLY A 26 1.18 5.82 -9.17
C GLY A 26 2.15 4.96 -9.98
N TRP A 27 1.66 3.93 -10.68
CA TRP A 27 2.49 3.10 -11.54
C TRP A 27 2.68 3.75 -12.91
N THR A 28 3.84 3.52 -13.51
CA THR A 28 4.10 3.97 -14.90
C THR A 28 3.19 3.20 -15.87
N VAL A 29 2.38 3.94 -16.61
CA VAL A 29 1.50 3.36 -17.65
C VAL A 29 2.33 2.85 -18.81
N GLY A 30 1.99 1.66 -19.31
CA GLY A 30 2.61 1.09 -20.51
C GLY A 30 3.96 0.41 -20.29
N LEU A 31 4.35 0.14 -19.04
CA LEU A 31 5.53 -0.68 -18.77
C LEU A 31 5.39 -2.08 -19.39
N ALA A 32 6.42 -2.51 -20.09
CA ALA A 32 6.46 -3.86 -20.63
C ALA A 32 6.37 -4.91 -19.51
N GLY A 33 5.54 -5.94 -19.68
CA GLY A 33 5.32 -6.98 -18.67
C GLY A 33 6.61 -7.65 -18.16
N ARG A 34 7.64 -7.79 -19.03
CA ARG A 34 8.96 -8.31 -18.62
C ARG A 34 9.66 -7.42 -17.57
N VAL A 35 9.44 -6.09 -17.63
CA VAL A 35 10.02 -5.15 -16.65
C VAL A 35 9.30 -5.30 -15.33
N VAL A 36 7.97 -5.32 -15.35
CA VAL A 36 7.13 -5.52 -14.15
C VAL A 36 7.46 -6.87 -13.49
N ARG A 37 7.52 -7.95 -14.28
CA ARG A 37 7.86 -9.28 -13.79
C ARG A 37 9.20 -9.31 -13.09
N ARG A 38 10.26 -8.77 -13.71
CA ARG A 38 11.60 -8.72 -13.13
C ARG A 38 11.61 -7.93 -11.82
N HIS A 39 10.94 -6.78 -11.77
CA HIS A 39 10.84 -5.97 -10.56
C HIS A 39 10.18 -6.76 -9.41
N TRP A 40 9.04 -7.39 -9.68
CA TRP A 40 8.33 -8.18 -8.68
C TRP A 40 9.09 -9.44 -8.26
N GLN A 41 9.77 -10.12 -9.16
CA GLN A 41 10.66 -11.23 -8.83
C GLN A 41 11.78 -10.79 -7.89
N GLY A 42 12.32 -9.58 -8.07
CA GLY A 42 13.29 -9.00 -7.13
C GLY A 42 12.69 -8.82 -5.73
N ILE A 43 11.47 -8.29 -5.63
CA ILE A 43 10.77 -8.14 -4.33
C ILE A 43 10.49 -9.51 -3.69
N ILE A 44 10.04 -10.50 -4.48
CA ILE A 44 9.74 -11.86 -4.00
C ILE A 44 11.01 -12.58 -3.51
N ALA A 45 12.14 -12.37 -4.17
CA ALA A 45 13.43 -12.96 -3.80
C ALA A 45 13.99 -12.39 -2.49
N GLY A 46 13.55 -11.20 -2.09
CA GLY A 46 13.92 -10.54 -0.86
C GLY A 46 14.26 -9.07 -1.07
N THR A 47 13.84 -8.25 -0.14
CA THR A 47 14.09 -6.81 -0.10
C THR A 47 15.07 -6.49 1.04
N GLY A 48 15.59 -5.26 1.07
CA GLY A 48 16.35 -4.75 2.21
C GLY A 48 15.54 -4.76 3.52
N PRO A 49 16.20 -4.50 4.65
CA PRO A 49 15.54 -4.50 5.95
C PRO A 49 14.51 -3.38 6.10
N ASP A 50 14.63 -2.33 5.31
CA ASP A 50 13.85 -1.10 5.31
C ASP A 50 12.56 -1.16 4.47
N PHE A 51 12.34 -2.28 3.75
CA PHE A 51 11.15 -2.46 2.92
C PHE A 51 10.59 -3.88 3.03
N ARG A 52 9.27 -3.98 3.22
CA ARG A 52 8.55 -5.26 3.20
C ARG A 52 7.22 -5.14 2.47
N ARG A 53 6.93 -6.13 1.63
CA ARG A 53 5.66 -6.25 0.88
C ARG A 53 4.97 -7.57 1.18
N TRP A 54 3.66 -7.49 1.40
CA TRP A 54 2.78 -8.66 1.53
C TRP A 54 1.69 -8.65 0.47
N GLY A 55 1.33 -9.84 0.01
CA GLY A 55 0.19 -10.01 -0.89
C GLY A 55 -1.14 -9.94 -0.15
N VAL A 56 -2.10 -9.25 -0.75
CA VAL A 56 -3.51 -9.27 -0.36
C VAL A 56 -4.20 -10.35 -1.18
N GLU A 57 -4.67 -11.40 -0.49
CA GLU A 57 -5.40 -12.51 -1.11
C GLU A 57 -6.89 -12.40 -0.79
N TYR A 58 -7.73 -12.58 -1.82
CA TYR A 58 -9.18 -12.61 -1.73
C TYR A 58 -9.74 -13.68 -2.65
N GLY A 59 -10.61 -14.56 -2.13
CA GLY A 59 -11.15 -15.68 -2.91
C GLY A 59 -10.09 -16.61 -3.48
N GLY A 60 -8.96 -16.83 -2.79
CA GLY A 60 -7.87 -17.69 -3.25
C GLY A 60 -6.96 -17.07 -4.33
N ARG A 61 -7.17 -15.79 -4.68
CA ARG A 61 -6.38 -15.06 -5.70
C ARG A 61 -5.63 -13.89 -5.06
N LEU A 62 -4.43 -13.61 -5.57
CA LEU A 62 -3.73 -12.37 -5.26
C LEU A 62 -4.44 -11.21 -5.96
N VAL A 63 -4.94 -10.25 -5.19
CA VAL A 63 -5.75 -9.11 -5.68
C VAL A 63 -5.13 -7.75 -5.41
N GLY A 64 -4.03 -7.71 -4.66
CA GLY A 64 -3.34 -6.48 -4.31
C GLY A 64 -2.13 -6.74 -3.43
N TYR A 65 -1.59 -5.68 -2.87
CA TYR A 65 -0.47 -5.74 -1.93
C TYR A 65 -0.56 -4.63 -0.89
N VAL A 66 0.15 -4.83 0.20
CA VAL A 66 0.40 -3.82 1.23
C VAL A 66 1.90 -3.79 1.52
N ASP A 67 2.41 -2.61 1.86
CA ASP A 67 3.83 -2.36 2.13
C ASP A 67 4.05 -1.68 3.46
N LEU A 68 5.23 -1.94 4.03
CA LEU A 68 5.91 -1.02 4.93
C LEU A 68 7.24 -0.63 4.26
N ALA A 69 7.39 0.64 3.95
CA ALA A 69 8.60 1.27 3.45
C ALA A 69 9.27 2.11 4.55
N ASP A 70 10.50 2.53 4.34
CA ASP A 70 11.29 3.29 5.32
C ASP A 70 11.21 2.71 6.74
N LEU A 71 11.20 1.36 6.78
CA LEU A 71 10.99 0.60 8.00
C LEU A 71 12.21 0.73 8.92
N SER A 72 11.95 1.14 10.15
CA SER A 72 12.92 1.23 11.24
C SER A 72 12.43 0.40 12.44
N ASP A 73 13.16 0.47 13.55
CA ASP A 73 12.75 -0.20 14.81
C ASP A 73 11.47 0.41 15.42
N THR A 74 11.13 1.64 15.06
CA THR A 74 10.02 2.37 15.69
C THR A 74 8.94 2.85 14.71
N SER A 75 9.23 2.90 13.41
CA SER A 75 8.31 3.48 12.42
C SER A 75 8.38 2.77 11.06
N GLY A 76 7.37 3.00 10.24
CA GLY A 76 7.34 2.58 8.84
C GLY A 76 6.28 3.34 8.07
N GLU A 77 6.46 3.47 6.75
CA GLU A 77 5.49 4.10 5.87
C GLU A 77 4.55 3.05 5.26
N PHE A 78 3.26 3.26 5.42
CA PHE A 78 2.19 2.40 4.92
C PHE A 78 1.94 2.64 3.44
N GLY A 79 1.98 1.56 2.67
CA GLY A 79 1.55 1.54 1.27
C GLY A 79 0.49 0.48 1.01
N ILE A 80 -0.41 0.73 0.07
CA ILE A 80 -1.43 -0.22 -0.35
C ILE A 80 -1.86 0.01 -1.80
N ALA A 81 -2.06 -1.09 -2.53
CA ALA A 81 -2.77 -1.06 -3.80
C ALA A 81 -3.62 -2.33 -3.97
N ILE A 82 -4.88 -2.14 -4.39
CA ILE A 82 -5.75 -3.23 -4.83
C ILE A 82 -5.77 -3.19 -6.36
N GLY A 83 -5.18 -4.22 -6.97
CA GLY A 83 -4.96 -4.29 -8.42
C GLY A 83 -6.20 -4.70 -9.21
N GLU A 84 -7.13 -5.43 -8.61
CA GLU A 84 -8.38 -5.85 -9.22
C GLU A 84 -9.44 -4.76 -8.99
N ARG A 85 -9.72 -3.95 -10.04
CA ARG A 85 -10.60 -2.76 -9.93
C ARG A 85 -12.04 -3.09 -9.53
N GLU A 86 -12.52 -4.27 -9.89
CA GLU A 86 -13.84 -4.75 -9.50
C GLU A 86 -14.00 -4.87 -7.97
N LEU A 87 -12.90 -4.92 -7.23
CA LEU A 87 -12.91 -4.98 -5.75
C LEU A 87 -12.81 -3.59 -5.09
N TRP A 88 -12.67 -2.52 -5.87
CA TRP A 88 -12.61 -1.18 -5.31
C TRP A 88 -13.95 -0.80 -4.67
N GLY A 89 -13.90 -0.10 -3.56
CA GLY A 89 -15.09 0.28 -2.79
C GLY A 89 -15.74 -0.85 -1.99
N GLN A 90 -15.27 -2.10 -2.11
CA GLN A 90 -15.85 -3.27 -1.42
C GLN A 90 -15.22 -3.57 -0.04
N GLY A 91 -14.41 -2.66 0.49
CA GLY A 91 -13.81 -2.81 1.81
C GLY A 91 -12.55 -3.68 1.87
N VAL A 92 -12.11 -4.27 0.74
CA VAL A 92 -10.91 -5.13 0.68
C VAL A 92 -9.67 -4.36 1.13
N GLY A 93 -9.49 -3.11 0.66
CA GLY A 93 -8.37 -2.25 1.07
C GLY A 93 -8.40 -1.92 2.56
N THR A 94 -9.57 -1.64 3.13
CA THR A 94 -9.72 -1.39 4.57
C THR A 94 -9.31 -2.62 5.38
N ARG A 95 -9.78 -3.81 5.00
CA ARG A 95 -9.44 -5.05 5.70
C ARG A 95 -7.94 -5.37 5.58
N ALA A 96 -7.35 -5.18 4.41
CA ALA A 96 -5.92 -5.38 4.19
C ALA A 96 -5.08 -4.41 5.03
N GLY A 97 -5.46 -3.13 5.07
CA GLY A 97 -4.81 -2.12 5.91
C GLY A 97 -4.89 -2.44 7.40
N GLN A 98 -6.05 -2.88 7.89
CA GLN A 98 -6.20 -3.34 9.28
C GLN A 98 -5.26 -4.50 9.63
N LEU A 99 -5.10 -5.47 8.73
CA LEU A 99 -4.19 -6.60 8.93
C LEU A 99 -2.73 -6.15 8.96
N LEU A 100 -2.33 -5.22 8.07
CA LEU A 100 -0.98 -4.67 8.09
C LEU A 100 -0.69 -3.89 9.36
N LEU A 101 -1.61 -3.02 9.80
CA LEU A 101 -1.46 -2.23 11.03
C LEU A 101 -1.41 -3.14 12.27
N ALA A 102 -2.21 -4.21 12.29
CA ALA A 102 -2.13 -5.19 13.35
C ALA A 102 -0.75 -5.87 13.42
N HIS A 103 -0.15 -6.19 12.27
CA HIS A 103 1.21 -6.72 12.17
C HIS A 103 2.26 -5.67 12.56
N ALA A 104 2.13 -4.43 12.06
CA ALA A 104 3.06 -3.34 12.34
C ALA A 104 3.14 -3.01 13.84
N PHE A 105 2.01 -2.82 14.49
CA PHE A 105 1.96 -2.47 15.91
C PHE A 105 2.08 -3.68 16.84
N GLY A 106 1.57 -4.85 16.43
CA GLY A 106 1.59 -6.07 17.23
C GLY A 106 2.91 -6.82 17.14
N ASP A 107 3.22 -7.30 15.94
CA ASP A 107 4.35 -8.24 15.75
C ASP A 107 5.69 -7.50 15.58
N LEU A 108 5.71 -6.37 14.84
CA LEU A 108 6.92 -5.59 14.62
C LEU A 108 7.20 -4.60 15.75
N GLY A 109 6.20 -4.26 16.55
CA GLY A 109 6.39 -3.38 17.71
C GLY A 109 6.52 -1.90 17.37
N LEU A 110 6.18 -1.47 16.14
CA LEU A 110 6.29 -0.07 15.74
C LEU A 110 5.51 0.86 16.69
N GLN A 111 5.97 2.08 16.81
CA GLN A 111 5.32 3.12 17.61
C GLN A 111 4.44 4.00 16.71
N THR A 112 4.91 4.28 15.49
CA THR A 112 4.24 5.15 14.53
C THR A 112 4.20 4.49 13.15
N VAL A 113 3.08 4.59 12.48
CA VAL A 113 2.96 4.28 11.04
C VAL A 113 2.53 5.55 10.33
N THR A 114 3.29 5.95 9.31
CA THR A 114 2.98 7.10 8.45
C THR A 114 2.39 6.65 7.13
N ALA A 115 1.80 7.56 6.36
CA ALA A 115 1.39 7.35 4.99
C ALA A 115 1.39 8.68 4.24
N GLU A 116 1.73 8.65 2.95
CA GLU A 116 1.63 9.80 2.07
C GLU A 116 0.54 9.58 1.04
N VAL A 117 -0.33 10.57 0.85
CA VAL A 117 -1.48 10.48 -0.06
C VAL A 117 -1.53 11.71 -0.97
N HIS A 118 -1.60 11.49 -2.28
CA HIS A 118 -1.81 12.57 -3.25
C HIS A 118 -3.11 13.31 -2.95
N ARG A 119 -3.07 14.63 -2.84
CA ARG A 119 -4.23 15.46 -2.45
C ARG A 119 -5.52 15.17 -3.23
N PRO A 120 -5.53 14.94 -4.55
CA PRO A 120 -6.75 14.61 -5.27
C PRO A 120 -7.21 13.15 -5.13
N ASN A 121 -6.46 12.28 -4.42
CA ASN A 121 -6.82 10.86 -4.27
C ASN A 121 -7.84 10.66 -3.13
N LEU A 122 -9.09 11.06 -3.36
CA LEU A 122 -10.16 10.99 -2.36
C LEU A 122 -10.41 9.58 -1.79
N PRO A 123 -10.34 8.48 -2.59
CA PRO A 123 -10.46 7.13 -2.05
C PRO A 123 -9.39 6.79 -1.00
N SER A 124 -8.12 7.18 -1.23
CA SER A 124 -7.05 6.95 -0.26
C SER A 124 -7.23 7.77 1.00
N HIS A 125 -7.64 9.04 0.90
CA HIS A 125 -7.99 9.85 2.08
C HIS A 125 -9.13 9.22 2.90
N ALA A 126 -10.15 8.69 2.25
CA ALA A 126 -11.23 7.98 2.93
C ALA A 126 -10.73 6.69 3.61
N LEU A 127 -9.78 5.99 2.98
CA LEU A 127 -9.14 4.81 3.57
C LEU A 127 -8.32 5.19 4.81
N MET A 128 -7.47 6.22 4.75
CA MET A 128 -6.68 6.68 5.89
C MET A 128 -7.58 6.99 7.09
N ARG A 129 -8.66 7.75 6.89
CA ARG A 129 -9.61 8.06 7.97
C ARG A 129 -10.27 6.80 8.56
N ARG A 130 -10.66 5.82 7.72
CA ARG A 130 -11.25 4.55 8.20
C ARG A 130 -10.26 3.69 8.98
N LEU A 131 -8.98 3.79 8.67
CA LEU A 131 -7.92 3.09 9.38
C LEU A 131 -7.48 3.80 10.67
N GLY A 132 -7.99 5.03 10.91
CA GLY A 132 -7.70 5.81 12.11
C GLY A 132 -6.50 6.74 12.01
N PHE A 133 -5.94 6.92 10.81
CA PHE A 133 -4.86 7.89 10.60
C PHE A 133 -5.36 9.33 10.75
N SER A 134 -4.53 10.18 11.31
CA SER A 134 -4.72 11.63 11.37
C SER A 134 -3.83 12.34 10.35
N GLU A 135 -4.34 13.38 9.72
CA GLU A 135 -3.55 14.27 8.86
C GLU A 135 -2.57 15.06 9.72
N VAL A 136 -1.28 15.05 9.36
CA VAL A 136 -0.21 15.69 10.15
C VAL A 136 0.56 16.76 9.39
N GLY A 137 0.35 16.90 8.09
CA GLY A 137 1.01 17.97 7.32
C GLY A 137 0.82 17.82 5.82
N GLU A 138 1.39 18.78 5.11
CA GLU A 138 1.48 18.78 3.66
C GLU A 138 2.84 18.25 3.22
N GLY A 139 2.83 17.43 2.16
CA GLY A 139 4.02 16.96 1.47
C GLY A 139 4.32 17.76 0.21
N GLY A 140 5.47 17.47 -0.39
CA GLY A 140 5.88 18.08 -1.64
C GLY A 140 5.01 17.63 -2.83
N PRO A 141 5.19 18.29 -4.00
CA PRO A 141 4.50 17.86 -5.21
C PRO A 141 5.07 16.54 -5.73
N ASP A 142 4.19 15.57 -5.96
CA ASP A 142 4.53 14.26 -6.53
C ASP A 142 3.63 13.91 -7.73
N GLY A 143 4.04 12.88 -8.50
CA GLY A 143 3.38 12.47 -9.73
C GLY A 143 2.10 11.66 -9.46
N TYR A 144 0.93 12.18 -9.85
CA TYR A 144 -0.33 11.48 -9.77
C TYR A 144 -1.19 11.71 -11.03
N ARG A 145 -1.61 10.63 -11.69
CA ARG A 145 -2.44 10.66 -12.91
C ARG A 145 -1.85 11.49 -14.06
N GLY A 146 -0.50 11.62 -14.12
CA GLY A 146 0.21 12.40 -15.13
C GLY A 146 0.43 13.86 -14.78
N GLU A 147 0.01 14.31 -13.62
CA GLU A 147 0.21 15.66 -13.11
C GLU A 147 1.08 15.66 -11.84
N ARG A 148 1.75 16.76 -11.56
CA ARG A 148 2.41 16.98 -10.27
C ARG A 148 1.42 17.65 -9.32
N VAL A 149 1.08 16.96 -8.25
CA VAL A 149 0.10 17.41 -7.26
C VAL A 149 0.70 17.40 -5.86
N PRO A 150 0.24 18.26 -4.95
CA PRO A 150 0.63 18.20 -3.54
C PRO A 150 0.23 16.86 -2.93
N THR A 151 0.97 16.44 -1.92
CA THR A 151 0.63 15.29 -1.08
C THR A 151 0.20 15.75 0.30
N VAL A 152 -0.33 14.82 1.06
CA VAL A 152 -0.76 15.00 2.45
C VAL A 152 -0.16 13.87 3.27
N TRP A 153 0.52 14.22 4.35
CA TRP A 153 1.06 13.25 5.30
C TRP A 153 0.03 12.88 6.36
N TYR A 154 -0.04 11.61 6.61
CA TYR A 154 -0.85 10.97 7.64
C TYR A 154 0.06 10.25 8.64
N ALA A 155 -0.38 10.19 9.90
CA ALA A 155 0.27 9.37 10.93
C ALA A 155 -0.79 8.65 11.78
N LEU A 156 -0.41 7.48 12.25
CA LEU A 156 -1.16 6.70 13.24
C LEU A 156 -0.20 6.23 14.31
N GLU A 157 -0.45 6.66 15.55
CA GLU A 157 0.30 6.24 16.72
C GLU A 157 -0.26 4.93 17.28
N ARG A 158 0.60 4.08 17.83
CA ARG A 158 0.24 2.81 18.45
C ARG A 158 -0.87 2.96 19.50
N GLU A 159 -0.80 4.00 20.32
CA GLU A 159 -1.78 4.26 21.38
C GLU A 159 -3.18 4.53 20.79
N ASN A 160 -3.23 5.29 19.70
CA ASN A 160 -4.48 5.57 18.99
C ASN A 160 -5.03 4.32 18.31
N TRP A 161 -4.17 3.49 17.73
CA TRP A 161 -4.57 2.19 17.16
C TRP A 161 -5.17 1.26 18.21
N ALA A 162 -4.57 1.19 19.41
CA ALA A 162 -5.08 0.35 20.49
C ALA A 162 -6.49 0.76 20.93
N SER A 163 -6.81 2.06 20.88
CA SER A 163 -8.14 2.59 21.26
C SER A 163 -9.23 2.33 20.21
N LEU A 164 -8.87 2.01 18.96
CA LEU A 164 -9.80 1.71 17.86
C LEU A 164 -10.22 0.23 17.83
N ARG A 165 -9.58 -0.62 18.62
CA ARG A 165 -9.97 -2.03 18.75
C ARG A 165 -11.09 -2.18 19.79
N PRO A 166 -12.21 -2.85 19.44
CA PRO A 166 -13.23 -3.18 20.41
C PRO A 166 -12.74 -4.16 21.47
#